data_31ac86562c76c30eca9abb9473be8af9
#
_entry.id   31ac86562c76c30eca9abb9473be8af9
#
_cell.length_a   1.000
_cell.length_b   1.000
_cell.length_c   1.000
_cell.angle_alpha   90.00
_cell.angle_beta   90.00
_cell.angle_gamma   90.00
#
_symmetry.space_group_name_H-M   'P 1'
#
loop_
_entity.id
_entity.type
_entity.pdbx_description
1 polymer ?
#
loop_
_entity_poly.entity_id
_entity_poly.type
_entity_poly.pdbx_seq_one_letter_code
_entity_poly.pdbx_strand_id
1 'polypeptide(L)'
;GGEHESSFSPENGLPTVLNAGLSAGLSGMSLWTSDIGGYLATAATPDARLFQRWTEMSAFSPAMEVLNQKNLVPWDYGDAALATFRKFSLLHMSLFPYRFRAAQESAKTGMPMMRALVLNYQNDQHAREAKDEFLFGPDLLVAPIINEGTQRPVYLPEGDWVNFFTGAEVSGNKTVLAEAPLDTIPVYARAGAVIARIPEDVMTLVPSTESGNTTLHTLDDRRVYDLMPGFRGTATTQTDFEDRTLTRDDHSFKITGKDAKLTLRWRFGQPASITVNGTVAHVTQTPAGPTIDFSHIGTTTVEWR
;
A
#
# COMPACT_ATOMS: atom_id res chain seq x y z
N GLY A 1 3.98 18.26 5.34
CA GLY A 1 5.41 18.02 5.48
C GLY A 1 6.16 19.26 5.93
N GLY A 2 7.45 19.17 5.98
CA GLY A 2 8.36 20.27 6.25
C GLY A 2 9.28 20.52 5.07
N GLU A 3 10.06 21.59 5.11
CA GLU A 3 11.09 21.86 4.12
C GLU A 3 12.32 20.98 4.39
N HIS A 4 12.29 19.75 3.87
CA HIS A 4 13.37 18.78 4.02
C HIS A 4 14.41 18.94 2.92
N GLU A 5 15.66 18.64 3.28
CA GLU A 5 16.78 18.65 2.33
C GLU A 5 16.74 17.42 1.40
N SER A 6 17.14 17.64 0.18
CA SER A 6 17.40 16.58 -0.80
C SER A 6 18.66 15.79 -0.41
N SER A 7 18.58 14.98 0.65
CA SER A 7 19.71 14.24 1.22
C SER A 7 19.29 13.01 2.02
N PHE A 8 20.24 12.13 2.32
CA PHE A 8 20.11 11.06 3.33
C PHE A 8 20.55 11.50 4.73
N SER A 9 20.70 12.82 4.97
CA SER A 9 21.09 13.33 6.27
C SER A 9 20.07 12.99 7.37
N PRO A 10 20.50 12.53 8.54
CA PRO A 10 19.60 12.29 9.66
C PRO A 10 19.10 13.59 10.31
N GLU A 11 19.69 14.75 10.00
CA GLU A 11 19.29 16.04 10.58
C GLU A 11 18.05 16.61 9.88
N ASN A 12 17.99 16.58 8.52
CA ASN A 12 16.88 17.16 7.76
C ASN A 12 16.60 16.46 6.42
N GLY A 13 17.10 15.24 6.21
CA GLY A 13 16.88 14.47 4.98
C GLY A 13 15.77 13.42 5.09
N LEU A 14 15.79 12.43 4.22
CA LEU A 14 14.80 11.36 4.14
C LEU A 14 14.55 10.62 5.48
N PRO A 15 15.57 10.31 6.33
CA PRO A 15 15.33 9.68 7.63
C PRO A 15 14.47 10.54 8.55
N THR A 16 14.67 11.86 8.53
CA THR A 16 13.91 12.81 9.35
C THR A 16 12.46 12.88 8.94
N VAL A 17 12.17 12.80 7.64
CA VAL A 17 10.79 12.79 7.11
C VAL A 17 9.98 11.66 7.71
N LEU A 18 10.54 10.45 7.73
CA LEU A 18 9.87 9.29 8.31
C LEU A 18 9.63 9.47 9.82
N ASN A 19 10.68 9.83 10.56
CA ASN A 19 10.59 10.05 12.00
C ASN A 19 9.61 11.17 12.37
N ALA A 20 9.62 12.27 11.62
CA ALA A 20 8.68 13.37 11.82
C ALA A 20 7.23 12.93 11.56
N GLY A 21 6.99 12.16 10.49
CA GLY A 21 5.67 11.62 10.19
C GLY A 21 5.12 10.70 11.26
N LEU A 22 5.95 9.79 11.79
CA LEU A 22 5.57 8.90 12.89
C LEU A 22 5.31 9.67 14.19
N SER A 23 6.16 10.64 14.52
CA SER A 23 5.98 11.51 15.70
C SER A 23 4.74 12.39 15.59
N ALA A 24 4.47 12.94 14.40
CA ALA A 24 3.26 13.70 14.11
C ALA A 24 2.00 12.84 14.28
N GLY A 25 2.03 11.58 13.80
CA GLY A 25 0.95 10.62 13.98
C GLY A 25 0.66 10.32 15.46
N LEU A 26 1.70 10.14 16.27
CA LEU A 26 1.58 9.97 17.73
C LEU A 26 1.04 11.23 18.44
N SER A 27 1.20 12.40 17.82
CA SER A 27 0.73 13.69 18.33
C SER A 27 -0.65 14.11 17.80
N GLY A 28 -1.36 13.21 17.09
CA GLY A 28 -2.72 13.45 16.59
C GLY A 28 -2.79 14.00 15.15
N MET A 29 -1.67 14.15 14.45
CA MET A 29 -1.65 14.51 13.03
C MET A 29 -1.80 13.25 12.17
N SER A 30 -3.01 12.94 11.80
CA SER A 30 -3.36 11.66 11.18
C SER A 30 -2.93 11.51 9.72
N LEU A 31 -2.64 12.62 9.04
CA LEU A 31 -2.18 12.67 7.66
C LEU A 31 -0.80 13.32 7.61
N TRP A 32 0.14 12.63 6.99
CA TRP A 32 1.51 13.11 6.78
C TRP A 32 1.97 12.78 5.37
N THR A 33 2.59 13.74 4.70
CA THR A 33 3.28 13.55 3.42
C THR A 33 4.48 14.49 3.35
N SER A 34 5.33 14.29 2.35
CA SER A 34 6.50 15.12 2.09
C SER A 34 6.79 15.18 0.60
N ASP A 35 7.51 16.23 0.21
CA ASP A 35 7.97 16.41 -1.17
C ASP A 35 8.99 15.34 -1.55
N ILE A 36 8.69 14.55 -2.58
CA ILE A 36 9.54 13.47 -3.06
C ILE A 36 10.87 14.05 -3.58
N GLY A 37 11.96 13.55 -3.01
CA GLY A 37 13.30 14.03 -3.32
C GLY A 37 13.77 15.21 -2.47
N GLY A 38 12.90 15.74 -1.58
CA GLY A 38 13.19 16.88 -0.71
C GLY A 38 12.91 18.23 -1.36
N TYR A 39 12.33 19.15 -0.59
CA TYR A 39 12.01 20.51 -1.07
C TYR A 39 13.27 21.36 -1.26
N LEU A 40 14.19 21.32 -0.27
CA LEU A 40 15.43 22.08 -0.30
C LEU A 40 16.47 21.36 -1.17
N ALA A 41 16.43 21.62 -2.48
CA ALA A 41 17.35 21.01 -3.45
C ALA A 41 18.70 21.74 -3.48
N THR A 42 19.53 21.55 -2.47
CA THR A 42 20.83 22.24 -2.30
C THR A 42 21.92 21.66 -3.19
N ALA A 43 21.89 20.37 -3.55
CA ALA A 43 22.88 19.72 -4.37
C ALA A 43 22.94 20.30 -5.80
N ALA A 44 24.13 20.35 -6.40
CA ALA A 44 24.34 20.83 -7.76
C ALA A 44 23.67 19.93 -8.81
N THR A 45 23.68 18.61 -8.58
CA THR A 45 23.05 17.59 -9.43
C THR A 45 21.96 16.84 -8.66
N PRO A 46 20.85 16.48 -9.33
CA PRO A 46 19.82 15.65 -8.72
C PRO A 46 20.36 14.28 -8.30
N ASP A 47 20.02 13.82 -7.10
CA ASP A 47 20.35 12.47 -6.66
C ASP A 47 19.20 11.50 -7.04
N ALA A 48 19.42 10.73 -8.11
CA ALA A 48 18.47 9.78 -8.62
C ALA A 48 18.14 8.64 -7.62
N ARG A 49 19.13 8.20 -6.83
CA ARG A 49 18.96 7.16 -5.82
C ARG A 49 18.05 7.66 -4.68
N LEU A 50 18.33 8.85 -4.19
CA LEU A 50 17.51 9.47 -3.15
C LEU A 50 16.06 9.66 -3.63
N PHE A 51 15.88 10.16 -4.86
CA PHE A 51 14.56 10.34 -5.47
C PHE A 51 13.79 9.01 -5.57
N GLN A 52 14.46 7.92 -5.98
CA GLN A 52 13.85 6.59 -6.04
C GLN A 52 13.43 6.11 -4.64
N ARG A 53 14.31 6.18 -3.63
CA ARG A 53 14.00 5.78 -2.24
C ARG A 53 12.85 6.58 -1.64
N TRP A 54 12.82 7.87 -1.91
CA TRP A 54 11.73 8.72 -1.44
C TRP A 54 10.41 8.41 -2.15
N THR A 55 10.46 8.16 -3.45
CA THR A 55 9.30 7.71 -4.24
C THR A 55 8.71 6.41 -3.70
N GLU A 56 9.56 5.43 -3.40
CA GLU A 56 9.16 4.13 -2.85
C GLU A 56 8.42 4.30 -1.51
N MET A 57 8.96 5.10 -0.61
CA MET A 57 8.32 5.40 0.68
C MET A 57 6.99 6.13 0.48
N SER A 58 6.96 7.15 -0.38
CA SER A 58 5.78 7.98 -0.59
C SER A 58 4.62 7.24 -1.25
N ALA A 59 4.88 6.14 -1.96
CA ALA A 59 3.82 5.28 -2.49
C ALA A 59 2.94 4.66 -1.39
N PHE A 60 3.46 4.54 -0.17
CA PHE A 60 2.78 4.05 1.02
C PHE A 60 2.57 5.17 2.06
N SER A 61 2.30 6.36 1.59
CA SER A 61 1.91 7.52 2.38
C SER A 61 0.52 8.02 1.97
N PRO A 62 -0.11 8.94 2.72
CA PRO A 62 -1.41 9.51 2.35
C PRO A 62 -1.45 10.16 0.96
N ALA A 63 -0.36 10.79 0.53
CA ALA A 63 -0.26 11.43 -0.77
C ALA A 63 1.16 11.30 -1.34
N MET A 64 1.29 11.37 -2.66
CA MET A 64 2.55 11.53 -3.38
C MET A 64 2.60 12.94 -3.99
N GLU A 65 3.68 13.65 -3.72
CA GLU A 65 3.89 15.01 -4.20
C GLU A 65 5.34 15.20 -4.66
N VAL A 66 5.53 15.88 -5.77
CA VAL A 66 6.85 16.30 -6.25
C VAL A 66 6.86 17.82 -6.30
N LEU A 67 7.53 18.43 -5.34
CA LEU A 67 7.72 19.87 -5.25
C LEU A 67 9.11 20.16 -4.73
N ASN A 68 9.86 21.06 -5.38
CA ASN A 68 11.17 21.48 -4.91
C ASN A 68 11.55 22.87 -5.46
N GLN A 69 12.51 23.50 -4.81
CA GLN A 69 12.95 24.86 -5.15
C GLN A 69 13.53 25.01 -6.57
N LYS A 70 13.99 23.92 -7.18
CA LYS A 70 14.59 23.93 -8.53
C LYS A 70 13.62 23.56 -9.65
N ASN A 71 12.36 23.29 -9.31
CA ASN A 71 11.34 22.78 -10.24
C ASN A 71 11.77 21.50 -10.98
N LEU A 72 12.56 20.65 -10.32
CA LEU A 72 12.93 19.34 -10.86
C LEU A 72 11.70 18.44 -10.89
N VAL A 73 11.59 17.68 -11.95
CA VAL A 73 10.49 16.75 -12.22
C VAL A 73 11.04 15.34 -12.44
N PRO A 74 10.23 14.27 -12.40
CA PRO A 74 10.74 12.89 -12.38
C PRO A 74 11.69 12.53 -13.53
N TRP A 75 11.54 13.13 -14.70
CA TRP A 75 12.41 12.88 -15.87
C TRP A 75 13.79 13.58 -15.80
N ASP A 76 13.98 14.51 -14.88
CA ASP A 76 15.28 15.15 -14.66
C ASP A 76 16.25 14.25 -13.89
N TYR A 77 15.73 13.19 -13.27
CA TYR A 77 16.51 12.21 -12.51
C TYR A 77 16.97 10.99 -13.35
N GLY A 78 16.66 10.98 -14.65
CA GLY A 78 17.01 9.93 -15.58
C GLY A 78 16.01 8.77 -15.68
N ASP A 79 16.20 7.92 -16.70
CA ASP A 79 15.21 6.91 -17.09
C ASP A 79 14.88 5.88 -15.99
N ALA A 80 15.87 5.44 -15.22
CA ALA A 80 15.67 4.48 -14.14
C ALA A 80 14.80 5.07 -13.01
N ALA A 81 15.05 6.32 -12.63
CA ALA A 81 14.27 7.02 -11.63
C ALA A 81 12.85 7.30 -12.12
N LEU A 82 12.70 7.67 -13.39
CA LEU A 82 11.38 7.85 -14.01
C LEU A 82 10.58 6.54 -14.04
N ALA A 83 11.22 5.42 -14.37
CA ALA A 83 10.58 4.10 -14.36
C ALA A 83 10.11 3.71 -12.95
N THR A 84 10.96 3.95 -11.93
CA THR A 84 10.61 3.75 -10.51
C THR A 84 9.44 4.64 -10.11
N PHE A 85 9.48 5.92 -10.44
CA PHE A 85 8.41 6.86 -10.15
C PHE A 85 7.08 6.41 -10.78
N ARG A 86 7.09 6.02 -12.05
CA ARG A 86 5.90 5.50 -12.75
C ARG A 86 5.34 4.25 -12.06
N LYS A 87 6.21 3.27 -11.74
CA LYS A 87 5.83 2.01 -11.05
C LYS A 87 5.10 2.31 -9.74
N PHE A 88 5.67 3.15 -8.91
CA PHE A 88 5.14 3.42 -7.57
C PHE A 88 3.96 4.40 -7.57
N SER A 89 3.89 5.32 -8.53
CA SER A 89 2.71 6.18 -8.72
C SER A 89 1.49 5.36 -9.14
N LEU A 90 1.64 4.39 -10.04
CA LEU A 90 0.57 3.48 -10.42
C LEU A 90 0.14 2.59 -9.25
N LEU A 91 1.09 2.12 -8.45
CA LEU A 91 0.79 1.37 -7.23
C LEU A 91 -0.01 2.23 -6.24
N HIS A 92 0.47 3.45 -5.96
CA HIS A 92 -0.21 4.39 -5.08
C HIS A 92 -1.63 4.70 -5.57
N MET A 93 -1.80 4.92 -6.88
CA MET A 93 -3.10 5.13 -7.50
C MET A 93 -4.01 3.90 -7.29
N SER A 94 -3.50 2.71 -7.57
CA SER A 94 -4.28 1.48 -7.42
C SER A 94 -4.74 1.22 -5.99
N LEU A 95 -3.97 1.64 -4.99
CA LEU A 95 -4.29 1.52 -3.56
C LEU A 95 -5.29 2.58 -3.07
N PHE A 96 -5.90 3.39 -3.94
CA PHE A 96 -6.81 4.44 -3.52
C PHE A 96 -7.94 3.96 -2.59
N PRO A 97 -8.67 2.86 -2.85
CA PRO A 97 -9.71 2.39 -1.93
C PRO A 97 -9.17 2.00 -0.56
N TYR A 98 -8.01 1.35 -0.52
CA TYR A 98 -7.34 0.98 0.72
C TYR A 98 -6.93 2.23 1.53
N ARG A 99 -6.33 3.22 0.86
CA ARG A 99 -5.94 4.49 1.49
C ARG A 99 -7.14 5.28 1.98
N PHE A 100 -8.20 5.35 1.17
CA PHE A 100 -9.38 6.10 1.53
C PHE A 100 -10.09 5.49 2.74
N ARG A 101 -10.18 4.15 2.83
CA ARG A 101 -10.65 3.46 4.03
C ARG A 101 -9.81 3.81 5.26
N ALA A 102 -8.48 3.79 5.14
CA ALA A 102 -7.59 4.18 6.24
C ALA A 102 -7.80 5.66 6.66
N ALA A 103 -8.08 6.56 5.70
CA ALA A 103 -8.43 7.95 5.99
C ALA A 103 -9.78 8.08 6.69
N GLN A 104 -10.80 7.29 6.29
CA GLN A 104 -12.10 7.26 6.99
C GLN A 104 -11.96 6.73 8.42
N GLU A 105 -11.15 5.69 8.64
CA GLU A 105 -10.82 5.20 9.99
C GLU A 105 -10.13 6.30 10.80
N SER A 106 -9.16 6.99 10.20
CA SER A 106 -8.46 8.11 10.83
C SER A 106 -9.40 9.23 11.25
N ALA A 107 -10.34 9.62 10.39
CA ALA A 107 -11.33 10.65 10.70
C ALA A 107 -12.27 10.24 11.87
N LYS A 108 -12.55 8.95 12.03
CA LYS A 108 -13.43 8.44 13.09
C LYS A 108 -12.71 8.22 14.43
N THR A 109 -11.45 7.81 14.39
CA THR A 109 -10.73 7.30 15.57
C THR A 109 -9.51 8.10 15.97
N GLY A 110 -9.00 8.96 15.08
CA GLY A 110 -7.71 9.62 15.24
C GLY A 110 -6.50 8.72 14.90
N MET A 111 -6.71 7.45 14.57
CA MET A 111 -5.61 6.54 14.20
C MET A 111 -4.95 7.03 12.91
N PRO A 112 -3.64 7.33 12.90
CA PRO A 112 -3.00 7.87 11.71
C PRO A 112 -2.93 6.83 10.58
N MET A 113 -2.86 7.29 9.33
CA MET A 113 -2.69 6.42 8.19
C MET A 113 -1.30 5.77 8.15
N MET A 114 -0.24 6.53 8.50
CA MET A 114 1.10 6.03 8.78
C MET A 114 1.24 5.82 10.29
N ARG A 115 1.27 4.59 10.74
CA ARG A 115 1.18 4.23 12.17
C ARG A 115 2.52 3.78 12.70
N ALA A 116 3.08 4.48 13.69
CA ALA A 116 4.16 3.91 14.48
C ALA A 116 3.72 2.55 15.04
N LEU A 117 4.58 1.53 14.99
CA LEU A 117 4.21 0.16 15.37
C LEU A 117 3.62 0.07 16.78
N VAL A 118 4.08 0.92 17.69
CA VAL A 118 3.59 0.98 19.08
C VAL A 118 2.08 1.23 19.18
N LEU A 119 1.46 1.89 18.20
CA LEU A 119 0.01 2.14 18.24
C LEU A 119 -0.80 0.85 18.15
N ASN A 120 -0.28 -0.19 17.50
CA ASN A 120 -0.93 -1.49 17.36
C ASN A 120 -0.33 -2.56 18.27
N TYR A 121 0.93 -2.37 18.74
CA TYR A 121 1.70 -3.36 19.51
C TYR A 121 2.31 -2.73 20.76
N GLN A 122 1.46 -2.20 21.64
CA GLN A 122 1.87 -1.40 22.82
C GLN A 122 2.74 -2.18 23.82
N ASN A 123 2.56 -3.49 23.91
CA ASN A 123 3.30 -4.36 24.85
C ASN A 123 4.55 -4.99 24.23
N ASP A 124 4.82 -4.72 22.95
CA ASP A 124 5.98 -5.22 22.24
C ASP A 124 7.10 -4.19 22.31
N GLN A 125 8.22 -4.56 22.95
CA GLN A 125 9.35 -3.64 23.14
C GLN A 125 9.98 -3.24 21.81
N HIS A 126 10.15 -4.17 20.85
CA HIS A 126 10.73 -3.86 19.55
C HIS A 126 9.83 -2.91 18.75
N ALA A 127 8.52 -3.11 18.81
CA ALA A 127 7.56 -2.22 18.17
C ALA A 127 7.56 -0.80 18.79
N ARG A 128 7.85 -0.68 20.09
CA ARG A 128 7.98 0.63 20.77
C ARG A 128 9.27 1.35 20.40
N GLU A 129 10.31 0.61 20.05
CA GLU A 129 11.63 1.13 19.67
C GLU A 129 11.80 1.36 18.17
N ALA A 130 10.90 0.79 17.33
CA ALA A 130 10.93 0.92 15.88
C ALA A 130 10.73 2.39 15.45
N LYS A 131 11.71 2.94 14.73
CA LYS A 131 11.74 4.36 14.31
C LYS A 131 11.70 4.53 12.79
N ASP A 132 11.94 3.46 12.04
CA ASP A 132 12.22 3.49 10.62
C ASP A 132 11.33 2.54 9.80
N GLU A 133 10.23 2.08 10.42
CA GLU A 133 9.19 1.28 9.79
C GLU A 133 7.83 1.59 10.41
N PHE A 134 6.76 1.35 9.67
CA PHE A 134 5.41 1.72 10.07
C PHE A 134 4.35 0.81 9.49
N LEU A 135 3.16 0.81 10.09
CA LEU A 135 1.97 0.28 9.43
C LEU A 135 1.34 1.37 8.58
N PHE A 136 1.12 1.08 7.32
CA PHE A 136 0.29 1.88 6.42
C PHE A 136 -1.13 1.30 6.40
N GLY A 137 -2.07 2.01 7.02
CA GLY A 137 -3.37 1.45 7.33
C GLY A 137 -3.27 0.24 8.27
N PRO A 138 -4.28 -0.64 8.30
CA PRO A 138 -4.30 -1.78 9.24
C PRO A 138 -3.45 -2.97 8.80
N ASP A 139 -3.14 -3.12 7.50
CA ASP A 139 -2.72 -4.40 6.94
C ASP A 139 -1.32 -4.42 6.32
N LEU A 140 -0.70 -3.26 6.05
CA LEU A 140 0.59 -3.17 5.37
C LEU A 140 1.68 -2.63 6.30
N LEU A 141 2.70 -3.44 6.59
CA LEU A 141 3.93 -2.99 7.23
C LEU A 141 4.91 -2.54 6.15
N VAL A 142 5.42 -1.33 6.28
CA VAL A 142 6.31 -0.68 5.31
C VAL A 142 7.62 -0.33 6.00
N ALA A 143 8.72 -0.78 5.42
CA ALA A 143 10.06 -0.57 5.95
C ALA A 143 10.98 0.06 4.89
N PRO A 144 10.90 1.39 4.66
CA PRO A 144 11.64 2.05 3.60
C PRO A 144 13.14 2.01 3.83
N ILE A 145 13.91 1.99 2.75
CA ILE A 145 15.35 2.21 2.81
C ILE A 145 15.58 3.73 2.90
N ILE A 146 16.10 4.18 4.01
CA ILE A 146 16.31 5.60 4.31
C ILE A 146 17.81 5.98 4.32
N ASN A 147 18.62 5.18 3.65
CA ASN A 147 20.07 5.37 3.46
C ASN A 147 20.48 4.91 2.05
N GLU A 148 21.77 4.90 1.76
CA GLU A 148 22.30 4.48 0.45
C GLU A 148 22.35 2.95 0.26
N GLY A 149 21.86 2.17 1.24
CA GLY A 149 21.90 0.71 1.21
C GLY A 149 20.86 0.07 0.28
N THR A 150 21.01 -1.23 0.13
CA THR A 150 20.10 -2.09 -0.65
C THR A 150 19.50 -3.23 0.17
N GLN A 151 19.65 -3.20 1.48
CA GLN A 151 19.07 -4.16 2.41
C GLN A 151 18.91 -3.50 3.79
N ARG A 152 17.99 -4.01 4.58
CA ARG A 152 17.81 -3.57 5.97
C ARG A 152 17.19 -4.65 6.85
N PRO A 153 17.44 -4.63 8.17
CA PRO A 153 16.61 -5.36 9.11
C PRO A 153 15.20 -4.78 9.14
N VAL A 154 14.19 -5.65 9.20
CA VAL A 154 12.77 -5.32 9.34
C VAL A 154 12.22 -6.10 10.52
N TYR A 155 11.65 -5.45 11.50
CA TYR A 155 10.96 -6.12 12.59
C TYR A 155 9.51 -6.41 12.19
N LEU A 156 9.14 -7.68 12.21
CA LEU A 156 7.77 -8.13 12.00
C LEU A 156 7.13 -8.44 13.36
N PRO A 157 6.18 -7.63 13.83
CA PRO A 157 5.47 -7.88 15.08
C PRO A 157 4.69 -9.21 15.06
N GLU A 158 4.13 -9.60 16.21
CA GLU A 158 3.31 -10.79 16.35
C GLU A 158 2.26 -10.92 15.25
N GLY A 159 2.08 -12.14 14.73
CA GLY A 159 1.18 -12.49 13.64
C GLY A 159 1.93 -13.14 12.47
N ASP A 160 1.20 -13.49 11.42
CA ASP A 160 1.78 -13.99 10.18
C ASP A 160 1.75 -12.91 9.11
N TRP A 161 2.83 -12.82 8.34
CA TRP A 161 3.06 -11.80 7.34
C TRP A 161 3.38 -12.42 5.99
N VAL A 162 3.13 -11.66 4.96
CA VAL A 162 3.40 -12.05 3.56
C VAL A 162 4.15 -10.92 2.89
N ASN A 163 5.30 -11.20 2.31
CA ASN A 163 5.96 -10.19 1.49
C ASN A 163 5.02 -9.75 0.35
N PHE A 164 4.70 -8.47 0.32
CA PHE A 164 3.68 -7.91 -0.55
C PHE A 164 3.98 -8.09 -2.04
N PHE A 165 5.26 -8.17 -2.42
CA PHE A 165 5.69 -8.30 -3.81
C PHE A 165 5.98 -9.74 -4.24
N THR A 166 6.47 -10.58 -3.33
CA THR A 166 6.92 -11.95 -3.66
C THR A 166 5.99 -13.06 -3.18
N GLY A 167 5.11 -12.77 -2.22
CA GLY A 167 4.24 -13.75 -1.60
C GLY A 167 4.91 -14.66 -0.56
N ALA A 168 6.17 -14.44 -0.26
CA ALA A 168 6.86 -15.23 0.77
C ALA A 168 6.21 -15.02 2.14
N GLU A 169 5.76 -16.12 2.75
CA GLU A 169 5.16 -16.12 4.08
C GLU A 169 6.25 -16.07 5.15
N VAL A 170 6.03 -15.26 6.17
CA VAL A 170 6.97 -15.07 7.27
C VAL A 170 6.20 -14.94 8.58
N SER A 171 6.50 -15.81 9.56
CA SER A 171 5.96 -15.64 10.92
C SER A 171 6.58 -14.41 11.58
N GLY A 172 5.77 -13.65 12.28
CA GLY A 172 6.22 -12.48 13.01
C GLY A 172 6.96 -12.77 14.31
N ASN A 173 7.01 -11.77 15.18
CA ASN A 173 7.78 -11.74 16.43
C ASN A 173 9.28 -11.95 16.20
N LYS A 174 9.81 -11.40 15.11
CA LYS A 174 11.25 -11.48 14.77
C LYS A 174 11.68 -10.41 13.79
N THR A 175 12.97 -10.18 13.73
CA THR A 175 13.61 -9.36 12.71
C THR A 175 14.08 -10.22 11.54
N VAL A 176 13.79 -9.79 10.32
CA VAL A 176 14.27 -10.39 9.07
C VAL A 176 15.17 -9.43 8.33
N LEU A 177 16.17 -9.92 7.61
CA LEU A 177 16.95 -9.11 6.68
C LEU A 177 16.20 -9.05 5.35
N ALA A 178 15.77 -7.87 4.93
CA ALA A 178 15.06 -7.67 3.68
C ALA A 178 16.00 -7.06 2.63
N GLU A 179 16.08 -7.72 1.48
CA GLU A 179 16.74 -7.19 0.29
C GLU A 179 15.84 -6.15 -0.38
N ALA A 180 16.42 -5.04 -0.77
CA ALA A 180 15.73 -3.93 -1.44
C ALA A 180 16.68 -3.24 -2.44
N PRO A 181 16.94 -3.84 -3.60
CA PRO A 181 17.58 -3.11 -4.69
C PRO A 181 16.78 -1.84 -5.02
N LEU A 182 17.38 -0.90 -5.73
CA LEU A 182 16.67 0.27 -6.22
C LEU A 182 15.46 -0.21 -7.05
N ASP A 183 14.36 0.45 -6.95
CA ASP A 183 13.04 0.08 -7.47
C ASP A 183 12.26 -0.95 -6.59
N THR A 184 12.74 -1.23 -5.39
CA THR A 184 12.11 -2.19 -4.46
C THR A 184 12.14 -1.67 -3.03
N ILE A 185 11.01 -1.75 -2.35
CA ILE A 185 10.85 -1.40 -0.94
C ILE A 185 10.34 -2.62 -0.18
N PRO A 186 10.88 -2.96 1.01
CA PRO A 186 10.30 -3.98 1.86
C PRO A 186 8.89 -3.60 2.34
N VAL A 187 7.91 -4.38 1.94
CA VAL A 187 6.53 -4.26 2.38
C VAL A 187 5.99 -5.64 2.70
N TYR A 188 5.33 -5.78 3.83
CA TYR A 188 4.70 -7.01 4.28
C TYR A 188 3.22 -6.76 4.54
N ALA A 189 2.36 -7.56 3.93
CA ALA A 189 0.94 -7.57 4.24
C ALA A 189 0.66 -8.56 5.37
N ARG A 190 -0.36 -8.31 6.17
CA ARG A 190 -0.87 -9.34 7.09
C ARG A 190 -1.32 -10.55 6.29
N ALA A 191 -0.99 -11.74 6.77
CA ALA A 191 -1.49 -12.96 6.18
C ALA A 191 -3.03 -12.94 6.19
N GLY A 192 -3.62 -13.33 5.06
CA GLY A 192 -5.05 -13.32 4.89
C GLY A 192 -5.71 -11.94 4.68
N ALA A 193 -4.95 -10.86 4.61
CA ALA A 193 -5.53 -9.54 4.36
C ALA A 193 -6.25 -9.45 3.00
N VAL A 194 -7.27 -8.59 2.95
CA VAL A 194 -7.95 -8.21 1.71
C VAL A 194 -7.60 -6.77 1.39
N ILE A 195 -6.85 -6.56 0.32
CA ILE A 195 -6.41 -5.23 -0.11
C ILE A 195 -7.29 -4.75 -1.26
N ALA A 196 -8.14 -3.77 -0.98
CA ALA A 196 -8.99 -3.17 -2.00
C ALA A 196 -8.18 -2.25 -2.93
N ARG A 197 -8.41 -2.39 -4.24
CA ARG A 197 -7.76 -1.60 -5.30
C ARG A 197 -8.76 -1.09 -6.32
N ILE A 198 -8.34 -0.11 -7.07
CA ILE A 198 -8.98 0.23 -8.36
C ILE A 198 -8.28 -0.52 -9.50
N PRO A 199 -8.98 -0.76 -10.63
CA PRO A 199 -8.37 -1.38 -11.82
C PRO A 199 -7.15 -0.61 -12.33
N GLU A 200 -6.22 -1.31 -12.96
CA GLU A 200 -4.93 -0.76 -13.40
C GLU A 200 -5.04 0.18 -14.62
N ASP A 201 -6.20 0.19 -15.30
CA ASP A 201 -6.49 1.11 -16.40
C ASP A 201 -6.90 2.52 -15.94
N VAL A 202 -7.07 2.73 -14.63
CA VAL A 202 -7.38 4.04 -14.06
C VAL A 202 -6.12 4.88 -13.94
N MET A 203 -5.99 5.87 -14.79
CA MET A 203 -4.80 6.74 -14.85
C MET A 203 -4.94 8.02 -14.03
N THR A 204 -6.16 8.42 -13.69
CA THR A 204 -6.44 9.62 -12.90
C THR A 204 -7.75 9.49 -12.12
N LEU A 205 -7.85 10.15 -10.98
CA LEU A 205 -9.08 10.29 -10.20
C LEU A 205 -9.72 11.68 -10.39
N VAL A 206 -9.08 12.53 -11.17
CA VAL A 206 -9.59 13.88 -11.48
C VAL A 206 -10.51 13.79 -12.69
N PRO A 207 -11.63 14.53 -12.72
CA PRO A 207 -12.44 14.66 -13.93
C PRO A 207 -11.56 15.09 -15.11
N SER A 208 -11.68 14.37 -16.25
CA SER A 208 -10.93 14.66 -17.46
C SER A 208 -11.88 14.70 -18.63
N THR A 209 -11.67 15.67 -19.53
CA THR A 209 -12.36 15.77 -20.81
C THR A 209 -11.61 15.03 -21.93
N GLU A 210 -10.42 14.52 -21.65
CA GLU A 210 -9.64 13.76 -22.61
C GLU A 210 -10.26 12.38 -22.86
N SER A 211 -10.44 12.05 -24.12
CA SER A 211 -11.00 10.78 -24.52
C SER A 211 -10.07 9.63 -24.15
N GLY A 212 -10.63 8.56 -23.59
CA GLY A 212 -9.90 7.36 -23.19
C GLY A 212 -9.37 7.37 -21.74
N ASN A 213 -9.45 8.47 -21.01
CA ASN A 213 -9.10 8.47 -19.59
C ASN A 213 -10.24 7.91 -18.74
N THR A 214 -9.91 6.93 -17.91
CA THR A 214 -10.81 6.45 -16.87
C THR A 214 -10.57 7.30 -15.61
N THR A 215 -11.61 7.97 -15.15
CA THR A 215 -11.57 8.82 -13.95
C THR A 215 -12.42 8.21 -12.83
N LEU A 216 -12.37 8.77 -11.63
CA LEU A 216 -13.24 8.32 -10.54
C LEU A 216 -14.73 8.37 -10.91
N HIS A 217 -15.14 9.38 -11.69
CA HIS A 217 -16.54 9.52 -12.15
C HIS A 217 -16.96 8.47 -13.19
N THR A 218 -16.01 7.99 -14.01
CA THR A 218 -16.25 6.96 -15.03
C THR A 218 -15.85 5.57 -14.55
N LEU A 219 -15.26 5.47 -13.36
CA LEU A 219 -14.85 4.20 -12.76
C LEU A 219 -16.05 3.35 -12.40
N ASP A 220 -17.20 4.00 -12.19
CA ASP A 220 -18.38 3.36 -11.64
C ASP A 220 -18.05 2.50 -10.42
N ASP A 221 -18.53 1.27 -10.44
CA ASP A 221 -18.45 0.36 -9.32
C ASP A 221 -17.37 -0.71 -9.51
N ARG A 222 -16.37 -0.46 -10.38
CA ARG A 222 -15.29 -1.43 -10.60
C ARG A 222 -14.30 -1.44 -9.43
N ARG A 223 -14.02 -2.62 -8.88
CA ARG A 223 -13.04 -2.83 -7.79
C ARG A 223 -12.27 -4.11 -8.01
N VAL A 224 -11.04 -4.11 -7.53
CA VAL A 224 -10.20 -5.29 -7.43
C VAL A 224 -9.95 -5.57 -5.96
N TYR A 225 -10.19 -6.78 -5.51
CA TYR A 225 -9.83 -7.22 -4.16
C TYR A 225 -8.71 -8.24 -4.24
N ASP A 226 -7.53 -7.85 -3.76
CA ASP A 226 -6.38 -8.74 -3.62
C ASP A 226 -6.52 -9.58 -2.37
N LEU A 227 -6.58 -10.88 -2.52
CA LEU A 227 -6.54 -11.83 -1.42
C LEU A 227 -5.09 -12.22 -1.13
N MET A 228 -4.57 -11.81 0.02
CA MET A 228 -3.24 -12.23 0.46
C MET A 228 -3.29 -13.67 0.97
N PRO A 229 -2.25 -14.50 0.74
CA PRO A 229 -2.22 -15.87 1.24
C PRO A 229 -2.11 -15.96 2.76
N GLY A 230 -2.08 -17.19 3.30
CA GLY A 230 -1.80 -17.45 4.70
C GLY A 230 -2.92 -17.08 5.66
N PHE A 231 -4.19 -17.00 5.20
CA PHE A 231 -5.31 -16.80 6.12
C PHE A 231 -5.34 -17.93 7.15
N ARG A 232 -5.39 -17.57 8.44
CA ARG A 232 -5.49 -18.52 9.55
C ARG A 232 -6.37 -17.93 10.63
N GLY A 233 -7.39 -18.67 11.05
CA GLY A 233 -8.21 -18.27 12.19
C GLY A 233 -9.68 -18.01 11.87
N THR A 234 -10.29 -17.10 12.60
CA THR A 234 -11.71 -16.75 12.47
C THR A 234 -11.92 -15.79 11.30
N ALA A 235 -13.09 -15.86 10.67
CA ALA A 235 -13.47 -14.95 9.60
C ALA A 235 -13.26 -13.48 9.98
N THR A 236 -12.62 -12.73 9.10
CA THR A 236 -12.40 -11.29 9.26
C THR A 236 -13.45 -10.51 8.49
N THR A 237 -13.94 -9.42 9.08
CA THR A 237 -14.91 -8.54 8.44
C THR A 237 -14.35 -7.12 8.36
N GLN A 238 -14.48 -6.50 7.21
CA GLN A 238 -14.09 -5.10 6.99
C GLN A 238 -15.10 -4.41 6.06
N THR A 239 -15.10 -3.09 6.06
CA THR A 239 -15.83 -2.30 5.07
C THR A 239 -14.86 -1.73 4.05
N ASP A 240 -15.26 -1.62 2.79
CA ASP A 240 -14.55 -0.79 1.83
C ASP A 240 -15.06 0.67 1.89
N PHE A 241 -14.48 1.56 1.11
CA PHE A 241 -14.80 2.98 1.16
C PHE A 241 -16.21 3.34 0.60
N GLU A 242 -16.90 2.39 -0.03
CA GLU A 242 -18.28 2.53 -0.51
C GLU A 242 -19.28 1.74 0.35
N ASP A 243 -18.93 1.50 1.62
CA ASP A 243 -19.74 0.82 2.62
C ASP A 243 -20.13 -0.63 2.28
N ARG A 244 -19.36 -1.28 1.40
CA ARG A 244 -19.51 -2.73 1.22
C ARG A 244 -18.88 -3.44 2.40
N THR A 245 -19.58 -4.43 2.93
CA THR A 245 -19.04 -5.33 3.95
C THR A 245 -18.38 -6.51 3.27
N LEU A 246 -17.11 -6.69 3.55
CA LEU A 246 -16.27 -7.77 3.05
C LEU A 246 -16.00 -8.73 4.20
N THR A 247 -16.37 -9.99 4.05
CA THR A 247 -16.02 -11.04 5.02
C THR A 247 -15.20 -12.10 4.34
N ARG A 248 -14.05 -12.43 4.91
CA ARG A 248 -13.16 -13.47 4.42
C ARG A 248 -12.93 -14.52 5.49
N ASP A 249 -12.96 -15.77 5.08
CA ASP A 249 -12.39 -16.91 5.80
C ASP A 249 -11.39 -17.67 4.93
N ASP A 250 -10.99 -18.86 5.35
CA ASP A 250 -9.96 -19.65 4.65
C ASP A 250 -10.37 -20.04 3.23
N HIS A 251 -11.63 -20.34 3.02
CA HIS A 251 -12.15 -20.86 1.74
C HIS A 251 -13.28 -20.05 1.13
N SER A 252 -13.61 -18.89 1.72
CA SER A 252 -14.67 -18.06 1.18
C SER A 252 -14.40 -16.55 1.31
N PHE A 253 -15.06 -15.81 0.41
CA PHE A 253 -15.11 -14.36 0.43
C PHE A 253 -16.54 -13.92 0.16
N LYS A 254 -17.14 -13.24 1.11
CA LYS A 254 -18.51 -12.73 1.01
C LYS A 254 -18.51 -11.22 0.95
N ILE A 255 -19.29 -10.68 0.04
CA ILE A 255 -19.51 -9.24 -0.14
C ILE A 255 -21.00 -8.97 0.05
N THR A 256 -21.32 -7.91 0.81
CA THR A 256 -22.68 -7.37 0.91
C THR A 256 -22.65 -5.85 0.76
N GLY A 257 -23.65 -5.29 0.10
CA GLY A 257 -23.78 -3.84 -0.07
C GLY A 257 -24.03 -3.44 -1.53
N LYS A 258 -23.47 -2.29 -1.92
CA LYS A 258 -23.69 -1.65 -3.20
C LYS A 258 -23.27 -2.54 -4.37
N ASP A 259 -24.12 -2.63 -5.38
CA ASP A 259 -23.86 -3.39 -6.62
C ASP A 259 -22.61 -2.90 -7.35
N ALA A 260 -21.87 -3.81 -7.96
CA ALA A 260 -20.61 -3.50 -8.63
C ALA A 260 -20.16 -4.59 -9.61
N LYS A 261 -19.23 -4.23 -10.49
CA LYS A 261 -18.39 -5.17 -11.24
C LYS A 261 -17.09 -5.36 -10.50
N LEU A 262 -16.84 -6.57 -10.03
CA LEU A 262 -15.74 -6.86 -9.13
C LEU A 262 -14.78 -7.88 -9.74
N THR A 263 -13.52 -7.67 -9.48
CA THR A 263 -12.43 -8.64 -9.70
C THR A 263 -11.94 -9.13 -8.36
N LEU A 264 -11.94 -10.42 -8.14
CA LEU A 264 -11.23 -11.04 -7.03
C LEU A 264 -9.93 -11.64 -7.55
N ARG A 265 -8.81 -11.33 -6.91
CA ARG A 265 -7.48 -11.73 -7.33
C ARG A 265 -6.75 -12.43 -6.19
N TRP A 266 -6.31 -13.65 -6.42
CA TRP A 266 -5.39 -14.34 -5.53
C TRP A 266 -3.97 -13.87 -5.82
N ARG A 267 -3.39 -13.14 -4.92
CA ARG A 267 -2.06 -12.54 -5.13
C ARG A 267 -0.97 -13.58 -5.34
N PHE A 268 -1.12 -14.71 -4.70
CA PHE A 268 -0.16 -15.82 -4.77
C PHE A 268 -0.93 -17.12 -4.57
N GLY A 269 -0.51 -18.15 -5.30
CA GLY A 269 -1.22 -19.43 -5.32
C GLY A 269 -2.42 -19.42 -6.29
N GLN A 270 -2.98 -20.57 -6.53
CA GLN A 270 -4.15 -20.77 -7.37
C GLN A 270 -5.09 -21.77 -6.71
N PRO A 271 -6.35 -21.41 -6.43
CA PRO A 271 -7.36 -22.36 -6.01
C PRO A 271 -7.61 -23.44 -7.09
N ALA A 272 -7.85 -24.67 -6.67
CA ALA A 272 -8.15 -25.76 -7.59
C ALA A 272 -9.53 -25.61 -8.26
N SER A 273 -10.49 -25.01 -7.55
CA SER A 273 -11.82 -24.71 -8.07
C SER A 273 -12.39 -23.46 -7.39
N ILE A 274 -13.18 -22.68 -8.12
CA ILE A 274 -13.81 -21.47 -7.61
C ILE A 274 -15.27 -21.47 -8.02
N THR A 275 -16.15 -21.07 -7.11
CA THR A 275 -17.58 -20.84 -7.41
C THR A 275 -17.99 -19.44 -6.96
N VAL A 276 -18.91 -18.82 -7.68
CA VAL A 276 -19.60 -17.60 -7.34
C VAL A 276 -21.07 -17.91 -7.17
N ASN A 277 -21.60 -17.74 -5.97
CA ASN A 277 -22.98 -18.12 -5.64
C ASN A 277 -23.32 -19.56 -6.06
N GLY A 278 -22.38 -20.50 -5.87
CA GLY A 278 -22.51 -21.92 -6.23
C GLY A 278 -22.28 -22.26 -7.71
N THR A 279 -22.07 -21.27 -8.59
CA THR A 279 -21.79 -21.48 -10.01
C THR A 279 -20.26 -21.45 -10.24
N VAL A 280 -19.74 -22.42 -10.99
CA VAL A 280 -18.31 -22.48 -11.31
C VAL A 280 -17.87 -21.23 -12.06
N ALA A 281 -16.82 -20.57 -11.56
CA ALA A 281 -16.27 -19.38 -12.16
C ALA A 281 -15.13 -19.69 -13.14
N HIS A 282 -15.02 -18.88 -14.18
CA HIS A 282 -13.87 -18.93 -15.09
C HIS A 282 -12.68 -18.15 -14.48
N VAL A 283 -11.53 -18.81 -14.38
CA VAL A 283 -10.32 -18.20 -13.87
C VAL A 283 -9.46 -17.69 -15.02
N THR A 284 -9.11 -16.41 -14.96
CA THR A 284 -8.17 -15.78 -15.90
C THR A 284 -6.81 -15.67 -15.24
N GLN A 285 -5.75 -16.13 -15.92
CA GLN A 285 -4.37 -15.97 -15.43
C GLN A 285 -3.85 -14.60 -15.79
N THR A 286 -3.31 -13.88 -14.81
CA THR A 286 -2.67 -12.58 -15.03
C THR A 286 -1.27 -12.56 -14.41
N PRO A 287 -0.37 -11.65 -14.82
CA PRO A 287 0.94 -11.50 -14.19
C PRO A 287 0.86 -11.19 -12.68
N ALA A 288 -0.25 -10.61 -12.24
CA ALA A 288 -0.47 -10.26 -10.83
C ALA A 288 -1.14 -11.37 -10.01
N GLY A 289 -1.46 -12.50 -10.64
CA GLY A 289 -2.11 -13.67 -10.05
C GLY A 289 -3.41 -14.05 -10.76
N PRO A 290 -3.97 -15.24 -10.45
CA PRO A 290 -5.25 -15.67 -11.00
C PRO A 290 -6.39 -14.77 -10.53
N THR A 291 -7.33 -14.47 -11.42
CA THR A 291 -8.47 -13.59 -11.19
C THR A 291 -9.78 -14.23 -11.60
N ILE A 292 -10.86 -13.81 -10.99
CA ILE A 292 -12.23 -13.97 -11.49
C ILE A 292 -12.92 -12.61 -11.54
N ASP A 293 -13.69 -12.37 -12.59
CA ASP A 293 -14.56 -11.22 -12.72
C ASP A 293 -16.01 -11.63 -12.52
N PHE A 294 -16.78 -10.87 -11.75
CA PHE A 294 -18.19 -11.16 -11.51
C PHE A 294 -18.99 -9.88 -11.24
N SER A 295 -20.29 -9.96 -11.47
CA SER A 295 -21.24 -8.92 -11.05
C SER A 295 -21.71 -9.21 -9.64
N HIS A 296 -21.55 -8.24 -8.77
CA HIS A 296 -22.07 -8.26 -7.40
C HIS A 296 -23.41 -7.53 -7.36
N ILE A 297 -24.43 -8.20 -6.81
CA ILE A 297 -25.77 -7.65 -6.59
C ILE A 297 -26.20 -8.03 -5.17
N GLY A 298 -26.36 -7.03 -4.32
CA GLY A 298 -26.79 -7.18 -2.93
C GLY A 298 -25.86 -8.03 -2.07
N THR A 299 -25.79 -9.34 -2.30
CA THR A 299 -24.89 -10.28 -1.62
C THR A 299 -24.29 -11.28 -2.57
N THR A 300 -22.98 -11.43 -2.54
CA THR A 300 -22.26 -12.42 -3.35
C THR A 300 -21.30 -13.20 -2.45
N THR A 301 -21.27 -14.51 -2.61
CA THR A 301 -20.32 -15.41 -1.95
C THR A 301 -19.43 -16.07 -3.01
N VAL A 302 -18.13 -15.98 -2.82
CA VAL A 302 -17.13 -16.67 -3.62
C VAL A 302 -16.49 -17.74 -2.72
N GLU A 303 -16.49 -18.99 -3.18
CA GLU A 303 -15.91 -20.12 -2.44
C GLU A 303 -14.85 -20.80 -3.29
N TRP A 304 -13.79 -21.31 -2.65
CA TRP A 304 -12.71 -22.01 -3.35
C TRP A 304 -12.16 -23.20 -2.53
N ARG A 305 -11.44 -24.09 -3.24
CA ARG A 305 -10.76 -25.27 -2.67
C ARG A 305 -9.32 -25.36 -3.17
#